data_7dfd94509edbabdf40ac4c5fd8ea0383
#
_entry.id   7dfd94509edbabdf40ac4c5fd8ea0383
#
_cell.length_a   1.000
_cell.length_b   1.000
_cell.length_c   1.000
_cell.angle_alpha   90.00
_cell.angle_beta   90.00
_cell.angle_gamma   90.00
#
_symmetry.space_group_name_H-M   'P 1'
#
loop_
_entity.id
_entity.type
_entity.pdbx_description
1 polymer ?
#
loop_
_entity_poly.entity_id
_entity_poly.type
_entity_poly.pdbx_seq_one_letter_code
_entity_poly.pdbx_strand_id
1 'polypeptide(L)'
;RDIRVPGRDASGIYFAVDFLSRNTKSLLDSNLTDGKAVSAKDKNVVIIGGGDTGTDCVGTSIRQGCRSVTQIEIMACPPDKRASNNPWPEWPMTYKQDYGQQEATLVAGADPRRWLTTVTAINKNDKGEVVSVDTVKVSWQKTEKGFAPIPVEGTAETLPCDLLLIAMGFVGPETPVMDAFGMERTPRGLPLMATT
;
A
#
# COMPACT_ATOMS: atom_id res chain seq x y z
N ARG A 1 -1.92 -9.69 -0.38
CA ARG A 1 -1.77 -9.83 1.09
C ARG A 1 -2.78 -8.93 1.78
N ASP A 2 -3.18 -9.32 3.01
CA ASP A 2 -4.14 -8.56 3.81
C ASP A 2 -3.55 -8.20 5.16
N ILE A 3 -4.07 -7.12 5.77
CA ILE A 3 -3.68 -6.69 7.11
C ILE A 3 -4.54 -7.43 8.16
N ARG A 4 -3.90 -7.84 9.25
CA ARG A 4 -4.56 -8.55 10.35
C ARG A 4 -4.54 -7.70 11.61
N VAL A 5 -5.43 -6.72 11.66
CA VAL A 5 -5.58 -5.80 12.79
C VAL A 5 -7.06 -5.71 13.20
N PRO A 6 -7.37 -5.32 14.44
CA PRO A 6 -8.74 -5.01 14.85
C PRO A 6 -9.40 -4.03 13.88
N GLY A 7 -10.70 -4.22 13.62
CA GLY A 7 -11.48 -3.33 12.76
C GLY A 7 -11.32 -3.57 11.26
N ARG A 8 -10.57 -4.61 10.81
CA ARG A 8 -10.42 -4.94 9.37
C ARG A 8 -11.75 -5.22 8.66
N ASP A 9 -12.78 -5.56 9.40
CA ASP A 9 -14.15 -5.83 8.93
C ASP A 9 -14.97 -4.56 8.62
N ALA A 10 -14.44 -3.37 8.85
CA ALA A 10 -15.13 -2.12 8.55
C ALA A 10 -15.39 -1.96 7.03
N SER A 11 -16.48 -1.30 6.68
CA SER A 11 -16.72 -0.83 5.31
C SER A 11 -15.84 0.38 4.98
N GLY A 12 -15.61 0.62 3.67
CA GLY A 12 -14.67 1.66 3.23
C GLY A 12 -13.22 1.19 3.12
N ILE A 13 -12.99 -0.13 3.23
CA ILE A 13 -11.67 -0.76 3.09
C ILE A 13 -11.66 -1.61 1.82
N TYR A 14 -10.73 -1.33 0.92
CA TYR A 14 -10.57 -2.05 -0.35
C TYR A 14 -9.13 -2.50 -0.57
N PHE A 15 -8.95 -3.61 -1.26
CA PHE A 15 -7.66 -3.89 -1.86
C PHE A 15 -7.38 -2.87 -2.98
N ALA A 16 -6.13 -2.45 -3.09
CA ALA A 16 -5.70 -1.47 -4.10
C ALA A 16 -6.11 -1.89 -5.52
N VAL A 17 -5.93 -3.17 -5.86
CA VAL A 17 -6.32 -3.70 -7.18
C VAL A 17 -7.83 -3.58 -7.42
N ASP A 18 -8.66 -3.86 -6.41
CA ASP A 18 -10.12 -3.70 -6.52
C ASP A 18 -10.51 -2.23 -6.74
N PHE A 19 -9.90 -1.32 -5.98
CA PHE A 19 -10.10 0.12 -6.13
C PHE A 19 -9.74 0.58 -7.54
N LEU A 20 -8.54 0.25 -8.01
CA LEU A 20 -8.03 0.67 -9.32
C LEU A 20 -8.84 0.04 -10.46
N SER A 21 -9.12 -1.27 -10.40
CA SER A 21 -9.88 -1.99 -11.44
C SER A 21 -11.32 -1.49 -11.56
N ARG A 22 -12.01 -1.27 -10.44
CA ARG A 22 -13.39 -0.72 -10.45
C ARG A 22 -13.43 0.67 -11.07
N ASN A 23 -12.49 1.55 -10.70
CA ASN A 23 -12.44 2.90 -11.24
C ASN A 23 -12.12 2.90 -12.74
N THR A 24 -11.11 2.13 -13.17
CA THR A 24 -10.75 2.02 -14.59
C THR A 24 -11.90 1.44 -15.41
N LYS A 25 -12.51 0.35 -14.93
CA LYS A 25 -13.63 -0.29 -15.63
C LYS A 25 -14.83 0.63 -15.73
N SER A 26 -15.23 1.30 -14.65
CA SER A 26 -16.34 2.24 -14.65
C SER A 26 -16.07 3.44 -15.58
N LEU A 27 -14.83 3.92 -15.63
CA LEU A 27 -14.45 4.99 -16.58
C LEU A 27 -14.61 4.53 -18.03
N LEU A 28 -14.09 3.36 -18.39
CA LEU A 28 -14.10 2.85 -19.76
C LEU A 28 -15.51 2.46 -20.22
N ASP A 29 -16.29 1.80 -19.36
CA ASP A 29 -17.59 1.26 -19.73
C ASP A 29 -18.72 2.31 -19.67
N SER A 30 -18.60 3.33 -18.82
CA SER A 30 -19.72 4.24 -18.53
C SER A 30 -19.34 5.70 -18.28
N ASN A 31 -18.06 6.06 -18.44
CA ASN A 31 -17.54 7.37 -18.06
C ASN A 31 -17.91 7.74 -16.60
N LEU A 32 -17.77 6.76 -15.69
CA LEU A 32 -18.03 6.86 -14.24
C LEU A 32 -19.51 7.07 -13.86
N THR A 33 -20.47 6.78 -14.75
CA THR A 33 -21.90 7.01 -14.49
C THR A 33 -22.63 5.76 -13.97
N ASP A 34 -21.99 4.58 -13.95
CA ASP A 34 -22.60 3.29 -13.54
C ASP A 34 -22.70 3.09 -12.02
N GLY A 35 -22.18 4.01 -11.22
CA GLY A 35 -22.17 3.94 -9.76
C GLY A 35 -21.27 2.84 -9.16
N LYS A 36 -20.42 2.17 -9.97
CA LYS A 36 -19.56 1.07 -9.52
C LYS A 36 -18.17 1.54 -9.09
N ALA A 37 -17.76 2.73 -9.48
CA ALA A 37 -16.51 3.34 -9.07
C ALA A 37 -16.46 3.55 -7.55
N VAL A 38 -15.28 3.36 -6.96
CA VAL A 38 -15.02 3.73 -5.57
C VAL A 38 -14.47 5.15 -5.55
N SER A 39 -15.23 6.09 -4.95
CA SER A 39 -14.84 7.50 -4.93
C SER A 39 -13.98 7.84 -3.72
N ALA A 40 -12.85 8.49 -3.97
CA ALA A 40 -11.99 9.13 -2.97
C ALA A 40 -12.35 10.62 -2.77
N LYS A 41 -13.30 11.16 -3.55
CA LYS A 41 -13.66 12.59 -3.49
C LYS A 41 -14.05 13.01 -2.09
N ASP A 42 -13.47 14.11 -1.63
CA ASP A 42 -13.71 14.73 -0.31
C ASP A 42 -13.38 13.82 0.90
N LYS A 43 -12.64 12.72 0.70
CA LYS A 43 -12.27 11.74 1.72
C LYS A 43 -10.83 11.91 2.19
N ASN A 44 -10.58 11.55 3.45
CA ASN A 44 -9.25 11.27 3.98
C ASN A 44 -8.87 9.84 3.56
N VAL A 45 -7.90 9.70 2.69
CA VAL A 45 -7.46 8.41 2.15
C VAL A 45 -6.18 7.96 2.83
N VAL A 46 -6.18 6.75 3.33
CA VAL A 46 -4.96 6.09 3.83
C VAL A 46 -4.65 4.89 2.95
N ILE A 47 -3.40 4.77 2.54
CA ILE A 47 -2.90 3.69 1.68
C ILE A 47 -1.82 2.94 2.45
N ILE A 48 -1.95 1.62 2.58
CA ILE A 48 -0.96 0.77 3.25
C ILE A 48 -0.09 0.10 2.20
N GLY A 49 1.16 0.51 2.12
CA GLY A 49 2.18 0.02 1.19
C GLY A 49 2.76 1.11 0.32
N GLY A 50 4.10 1.18 0.28
CA GLY A 50 4.87 2.22 -0.41
C GLY A 50 5.31 1.87 -1.84
N GLY A 51 4.87 0.72 -2.39
CA GLY A 51 5.22 0.27 -3.74
C GLY A 51 4.39 0.92 -4.85
N ASP A 52 4.62 0.48 -6.09
CA ASP A 52 4.02 1.05 -7.31
C ASP A 52 2.48 1.02 -7.28
N THR A 53 1.87 -0.07 -6.83
CA THR A 53 0.40 -0.15 -6.68
C THR A 53 -0.13 0.89 -5.68
N GLY A 54 0.62 1.17 -4.61
CA GLY A 54 0.29 2.23 -3.65
C GLY A 54 0.40 3.62 -4.30
N THR A 55 1.40 3.83 -5.16
CA THR A 55 1.57 5.04 -5.96
C THR A 55 0.38 5.31 -6.88
N ASP A 56 -0.10 4.26 -7.56
CA ASP A 56 -1.31 4.36 -8.42
C ASP A 56 -2.55 4.75 -7.62
N CYS A 57 -2.68 4.23 -6.38
CA CYS A 57 -3.76 4.63 -5.49
C CYS A 57 -3.63 6.09 -5.04
N VAL A 58 -2.42 6.59 -4.77
CA VAL A 58 -2.17 8.01 -4.44
C VAL A 58 -2.61 8.89 -5.60
N GLY A 59 -2.10 8.67 -6.81
CA GLY A 59 -2.43 9.47 -7.99
C GLY A 59 -3.92 9.43 -8.31
N THR A 60 -4.55 8.25 -8.25
CA THR A 60 -5.99 8.11 -8.48
C THR A 60 -6.81 8.89 -7.45
N SER A 61 -6.44 8.84 -6.16
CA SER A 61 -7.13 9.58 -5.09
C SER A 61 -7.01 11.09 -5.26
N ILE A 62 -5.82 11.59 -5.60
CA ILE A 62 -5.57 13.01 -5.88
C ILE A 62 -6.42 13.48 -7.06
N ARG A 63 -6.44 12.75 -8.17
CA ARG A 63 -7.24 13.09 -9.36
C ARG A 63 -8.74 13.07 -9.12
N GLN A 64 -9.21 12.24 -8.18
CA GLN A 64 -10.61 12.23 -7.74
C GLN A 64 -10.95 13.36 -6.77
N GLY A 65 -9.98 14.16 -6.30
CA GLY A 65 -10.21 15.27 -5.38
C GLY A 65 -10.40 14.82 -3.94
N CYS A 66 -9.55 13.92 -3.44
CA CYS A 66 -9.55 13.56 -2.03
C CYS A 66 -9.21 14.77 -1.14
N ARG A 67 -9.67 14.74 0.11
CA ARG A 67 -9.38 15.78 1.11
C ARG A 67 -7.92 15.72 1.57
N SER A 68 -7.45 14.50 1.80
CA SER A 68 -6.05 14.21 2.13
C SER A 68 -5.68 12.82 1.66
N VAL A 69 -4.40 12.59 1.42
CA VAL A 69 -3.85 11.26 1.15
C VAL A 69 -2.60 11.03 2.00
N THR A 70 -2.55 9.88 2.65
CA THR A 70 -1.37 9.41 3.40
C THR A 70 -1.02 8.01 2.93
N GLN A 71 0.23 7.80 2.53
CA GLN A 71 0.77 6.49 2.15
C GLN A 71 1.69 5.97 3.25
N ILE A 72 1.35 4.84 3.86
CA ILE A 72 2.08 4.25 4.97
C ILE A 72 3.07 3.21 4.42
N GLU A 73 4.36 3.38 4.75
CA GLU A 73 5.42 2.45 4.39
C GLU A 73 6.15 1.96 5.64
N ILE A 74 6.23 0.64 5.79
CA ILE A 74 6.86 -0.01 6.94
C ILE A 74 8.39 0.01 6.86
N MET A 75 8.94 0.18 5.65
CA MET A 75 10.39 0.29 5.44
C MET A 75 10.89 1.70 5.72
N ALA A 76 12.18 1.81 5.95
CA ALA A 76 12.85 3.12 6.04
C ALA A 76 12.84 3.83 4.69
N CYS A 77 12.87 5.17 4.72
CA CYS A 77 13.08 5.98 3.53
C CYS A 77 14.42 5.57 2.88
N PRO A 78 14.43 5.21 1.59
CA PRO A 78 15.68 4.93 0.90
C PRO A 78 16.60 6.14 0.88
N PRO A 79 17.92 5.94 0.80
CA PRO A 79 18.88 7.04 0.71
C PRO A 79 18.82 7.73 -0.66
N ASP A 80 19.25 8.98 -0.74
CA ASP A 80 19.30 9.75 -2.01
C ASP A 80 20.28 9.16 -3.04
N LYS A 81 21.29 8.45 -2.56
CA LYS A 81 22.33 7.81 -3.40
C LYS A 81 22.45 6.34 -3.07
N ARG A 82 22.92 5.53 -4.02
CA ARG A 82 23.20 4.11 -3.79
C ARG A 82 24.09 3.91 -2.58
N ALA A 83 23.66 3.03 -1.69
CA ALA A 83 24.48 2.55 -0.59
C ALA A 83 25.54 1.55 -1.10
N SER A 84 26.61 1.35 -0.33
CA SER A 84 27.70 0.41 -0.68
C SER A 84 27.24 -1.04 -0.80
N ASN A 85 26.17 -1.42 -0.11
CA ASN A 85 25.55 -2.75 -0.18
C ASN A 85 24.49 -2.89 -1.29
N ASN A 86 24.37 -1.88 -2.17
CA ASN A 86 23.50 -1.92 -3.36
C ASN A 86 24.30 -1.45 -4.60
N PRO A 87 25.35 -2.19 -5.00
CA PRO A 87 26.19 -1.80 -6.14
C PRO A 87 25.47 -2.03 -7.48
N TRP A 88 25.96 -1.35 -8.54
CA TRP A 88 25.57 -1.71 -9.91
C TRP A 88 26.06 -3.14 -10.22
N PRO A 89 25.31 -4.00 -10.92
CA PRO A 89 24.09 -3.73 -11.71
C PRO A 89 22.77 -3.97 -10.98
N GLU A 90 22.77 -4.09 -9.67
CA GLU A 90 21.54 -4.28 -8.91
C GLU A 90 20.57 -3.12 -9.12
N TRP A 91 19.26 -3.42 -8.93
CA TRP A 91 18.24 -2.37 -8.99
C TRP A 91 18.52 -1.27 -7.94
N PRO A 92 18.47 0.02 -8.29
CA PRO A 92 18.81 1.09 -7.36
C PRO A 92 17.76 1.23 -6.26
N MET A 93 18.15 0.96 -5.02
CA MET A 93 17.36 1.23 -3.83
C MET A 93 17.63 2.66 -3.33
N THR A 94 17.16 3.64 -4.11
CA THR A 94 17.32 5.06 -3.80
C THR A 94 15.97 5.74 -3.68
N TYR A 95 15.94 6.85 -2.93
CA TYR A 95 14.74 7.67 -2.84
C TYR A 95 14.35 8.21 -4.21
N LYS A 96 13.07 8.05 -4.54
CA LYS A 96 12.44 8.67 -5.70
C LYS A 96 10.99 9.00 -5.38
N GLN A 97 10.48 10.06 -5.93
CA GLN A 97 9.04 10.28 -6.04
C GLN A 97 8.61 9.86 -7.44
N ASP A 98 7.64 8.98 -7.50
CA ASP A 98 6.97 8.62 -8.75
C ASP A 98 5.77 9.56 -8.98
N TYR A 99 5.09 9.42 -10.12
CA TYR A 99 4.07 10.36 -10.56
C TYR A 99 3.00 10.65 -9.49
N GLY A 100 2.50 9.63 -8.78
CA GLY A 100 1.46 9.80 -7.77
C GLY A 100 1.92 10.61 -6.56
N GLN A 101 3.16 10.38 -6.06
CA GLN A 101 3.71 11.20 -4.99
C GLN A 101 4.04 12.62 -5.46
N GLN A 102 4.48 12.78 -6.72
CA GLN A 102 4.71 14.12 -7.29
C GLN A 102 3.41 14.92 -7.39
N GLU A 103 2.33 14.31 -7.90
CA GLU A 103 1.00 14.92 -7.93
C GLU A 103 0.51 15.29 -6.52
N ALA A 104 0.65 14.39 -5.55
CA ALA A 104 0.28 14.67 -4.16
C ALA A 104 1.11 15.80 -3.55
N THR A 105 2.42 15.85 -3.84
CA THR A 105 3.29 16.93 -3.38
C THR A 105 2.91 18.28 -3.97
N LEU A 106 2.53 18.33 -5.25
CA LEU A 106 2.06 19.56 -5.90
C LEU A 106 0.74 20.07 -5.29
N VAL A 107 -0.16 19.18 -4.91
CA VAL A 107 -1.48 19.55 -4.36
C VAL A 107 -1.40 19.85 -2.86
N ALA A 108 -0.68 19.04 -2.09
CA ALA A 108 -0.63 19.13 -0.63
C ALA A 108 0.64 19.78 -0.06
N GLY A 109 1.63 20.07 -0.90
CA GLY A 109 2.88 20.71 -0.49
C GLY A 109 3.91 19.78 0.15
N ALA A 110 3.63 18.46 0.26
CA ALA A 110 4.52 17.50 0.89
C ALA A 110 4.34 16.09 0.32
N ASP A 111 5.40 15.27 0.42
CA ASP A 111 5.35 13.84 0.11
C ASP A 111 4.30 13.13 1.00
N PRO A 112 3.34 12.40 0.45
CA PRO A 112 2.30 11.74 1.23
C PRO A 112 2.81 10.54 2.06
N ARG A 113 4.06 10.11 1.87
CA ARG A 113 4.59 8.89 2.49
C ARG A 113 5.01 9.09 3.94
N ARG A 114 4.60 8.14 4.78
CA ARG A 114 5.03 8.00 6.17
C ARG A 114 5.86 6.74 6.31
N TRP A 115 7.16 6.91 6.39
CA TRP A 115 8.13 5.83 6.50
C TRP A 115 8.22 5.24 7.92
N LEU A 116 8.69 3.99 8.02
CA LEU A 116 8.83 3.27 9.28
C LEU A 116 7.53 3.30 10.10
N THR A 117 6.40 3.16 9.42
CA THR A 117 5.09 3.28 10.06
C THR A 117 4.24 2.06 9.72
N THR A 118 3.47 1.56 10.69
CA THR A 118 2.50 0.49 10.48
C THR A 118 1.16 0.84 11.10
N VAL A 119 0.07 0.24 10.59
CA VAL A 119 -1.27 0.34 11.17
C VAL A 119 -1.42 -0.73 12.25
N THR A 120 -1.97 -0.35 13.40
CA THR A 120 -2.19 -1.24 14.55
C THR A 120 -3.68 -1.53 14.80
N ALA A 121 -4.56 -0.62 14.43
CA ALA A 121 -6.01 -0.80 14.50
C ALA A 121 -6.73 0.07 13.46
N ILE A 122 -7.94 -0.32 13.14
CA ILE A 122 -8.88 0.42 12.28
C ILE A 122 -10.11 0.74 13.12
N ASN A 123 -10.45 2.01 13.22
CA ASN A 123 -11.59 2.47 13.99
C ASN A 123 -12.81 2.67 13.09
N LYS A 124 -13.97 2.24 13.57
CA LYS A 124 -15.24 2.34 12.83
C LYS A 124 -16.31 3.04 13.65
N ASN A 125 -17.24 3.69 12.96
CA ASN A 125 -18.41 4.27 13.57
C ASN A 125 -19.51 3.23 13.86
N ASP A 126 -20.63 3.66 14.42
CA ASP A 126 -21.78 2.79 14.73
C ASP A 126 -22.41 2.13 13.49
N LYS A 127 -22.16 2.67 12.29
CA LYS A 127 -22.59 2.08 11.00
C LYS A 127 -21.60 1.05 10.45
N GLY A 128 -20.46 0.84 11.12
CA GLY A 128 -19.41 -0.06 10.68
C GLY A 128 -18.51 0.51 9.57
N GLU A 129 -18.55 1.84 9.34
CA GLU A 129 -17.71 2.51 8.34
C GLU A 129 -16.38 2.94 8.97
N VAL A 130 -15.27 2.84 8.24
CA VAL A 130 -13.96 3.31 8.70
C VAL A 130 -13.99 4.83 8.92
N VAL A 131 -13.44 5.28 10.05
CA VAL A 131 -13.33 6.71 10.41
C VAL A 131 -11.92 7.16 10.74
N SER A 132 -11.07 6.23 11.17
CA SER A 132 -9.65 6.50 11.43
C SER A 132 -8.85 5.21 11.48
N VAL A 133 -7.52 5.35 11.44
CA VAL A 133 -6.58 4.26 11.67
C VAL A 133 -5.58 4.66 12.74
N ASP A 134 -5.26 3.73 13.64
CA ASP A 134 -4.19 3.90 14.60
C ASP A 134 -2.89 3.38 14.00
N THR A 135 -1.84 4.16 14.14
CA THR A 135 -0.52 3.86 13.59
C THR A 135 0.55 3.97 14.67
N VAL A 136 1.68 3.33 14.42
CA VAL A 136 2.86 3.43 15.28
C VAL A 136 4.10 3.41 14.40
N LYS A 137 5.16 4.10 14.83
CA LYS A 137 6.49 3.95 14.24
C LYS A 137 7.06 2.58 14.59
N VAL A 138 7.86 2.04 13.67
CA VAL A 138 8.56 0.78 13.88
C VAL A 138 10.06 0.94 13.73
N SER A 139 10.79 0.10 14.47
CA SER A 139 12.24 -0.09 14.34
C SER A 139 12.49 -1.52 13.90
N TRP A 140 13.27 -1.72 12.82
CA TRP A 140 13.63 -3.04 12.36
C TRP A 140 14.76 -3.62 13.20
N GLN A 141 14.47 -4.71 13.89
CA GLN A 141 15.41 -5.37 14.78
C GLN A 141 15.63 -6.83 14.40
N LYS A 142 16.85 -7.32 14.63
CA LYS A 142 17.18 -8.73 14.46
C LYS A 142 16.58 -9.53 15.61
N THR A 143 15.75 -10.52 15.28
CA THR A 143 15.15 -11.46 16.23
C THR A 143 15.62 -12.87 15.92
N GLU A 144 15.30 -13.84 16.76
CA GLU A 144 15.60 -15.26 16.51
C GLU A 144 14.99 -15.79 15.19
N LYS A 145 13.88 -15.21 14.75
CA LYS A 145 13.17 -15.57 13.49
C LYS A 145 13.57 -14.71 12.28
N GLY A 146 14.57 -13.83 12.43
CA GLY A 146 15.00 -12.89 11.39
C GLY A 146 14.71 -11.45 11.76
N PHE A 147 14.76 -10.54 10.77
CA PHE A 147 14.42 -9.13 10.99
C PHE A 147 12.90 -8.96 11.14
N ALA A 148 12.49 -8.23 12.17
CA ALA A 148 11.08 -7.92 12.43
C ALA A 148 10.89 -6.43 12.79
N PRO A 149 9.76 -5.80 12.39
CA PRO A 149 9.41 -4.45 12.78
C PRO A 149 8.86 -4.45 14.21
N ILE A 150 9.56 -3.80 15.12
CA ILE A 150 9.17 -3.66 16.53
C ILE A 150 8.56 -2.27 16.73
N PRO A 151 7.36 -2.15 17.32
CA PRO A 151 6.75 -0.87 17.63
C PRO A 151 7.63 -0.01 18.55
N VAL A 152 7.69 1.28 18.26
CA VAL A 152 8.41 2.27 19.08
C VAL A 152 7.42 2.92 20.04
N GLU A 153 7.64 2.78 21.34
CA GLU A 153 6.78 3.35 22.39
C GLU A 153 6.66 4.87 22.25
N GLY A 154 5.49 5.41 22.60
CA GLY A 154 5.22 6.85 22.58
C GLY A 154 5.05 7.45 21.18
N THR A 155 5.01 6.62 20.12
CA THR A 155 4.83 7.09 18.72
C THR A 155 3.46 6.78 18.13
N ALA A 156 2.52 6.32 18.96
CA ALA A 156 1.15 6.05 18.54
C ALA A 156 0.47 7.35 18.06
N GLU A 157 -0.19 7.27 16.91
CA GLU A 157 -0.91 8.38 16.28
C GLU A 157 -2.18 7.85 15.63
N THR A 158 -3.27 8.59 15.74
CA THR A 158 -4.53 8.29 15.04
C THR A 158 -4.67 9.22 13.84
N LEU A 159 -4.84 8.64 12.65
CA LEU A 159 -5.04 9.36 11.40
C LEU A 159 -6.52 9.29 10.97
N PRO A 160 -7.14 10.40 10.56
CA PRO A 160 -8.46 10.36 9.95
C PRO A 160 -8.43 9.53 8.69
N CYS A 161 -9.45 8.69 8.49
CA CYS A 161 -9.52 7.77 7.35
C CYS A 161 -10.97 7.48 6.99
N ASP A 162 -11.41 7.95 5.83
CA ASP A 162 -12.74 7.68 5.27
C ASP A 162 -12.67 6.62 4.15
N LEU A 163 -11.46 6.31 3.69
CA LEU A 163 -11.17 5.29 2.67
C LEU A 163 -9.79 4.69 2.94
N LEU A 164 -9.75 3.38 3.19
CA LEU A 164 -8.50 2.65 3.42
C LEU A 164 -8.21 1.74 2.23
N LEU A 165 -7.02 1.87 1.64
CA LEU A 165 -6.57 1.08 0.50
C LEU A 165 -5.38 0.18 0.91
N ILE A 166 -5.49 -1.12 0.65
CA ILE A 166 -4.47 -2.11 1.03
C ILE A 166 -3.63 -2.46 -0.19
N ALA A 167 -2.37 -2.01 -0.21
CA ALA A 167 -1.39 -2.20 -1.27
C ALA A 167 -0.15 -2.99 -0.80
N MET A 168 -0.34 -4.02 0.02
CA MET A 168 0.72 -4.77 0.71
C MET A 168 1.40 -5.86 -0.16
N GLY A 169 1.27 -5.79 -1.48
CA GLY A 169 1.82 -6.75 -2.43
C GLY A 169 1.02 -8.05 -2.51
N PHE A 170 1.55 -9.01 -3.25
CA PHE A 170 0.88 -10.26 -3.59
C PHE A 170 1.40 -11.44 -2.78
N VAL A 171 0.60 -12.51 -2.70
CA VAL A 171 0.98 -13.76 -1.99
C VAL A 171 1.85 -14.66 -2.86
N GLY A 172 1.74 -14.55 -4.19
CA GLY A 172 2.46 -15.35 -5.17
C GLY A 172 1.79 -15.33 -6.54
N PRO A 173 2.34 -16.06 -7.52
CA PRO A 173 1.73 -16.23 -8.83
C PRO A 173 0.46 -17.09 -8.75
N GLU A 174 -0.43 -16.93 -9.73
CA GLU A 174 -1.64 -17.75 -9.83
C GLU A 174 -1.31 -19.18 -10.23
N THR A 175 -1.83 -20.14 -9.47
CA THR A 175 -1.59 -21.57 -9.66
C THR A 175 -1.96 -22.07 -11.07
N PRO A 176 -3.12 -21.70 -11.69
CA PRO A 176 -3.51 -22.22 -12.98
C PRO A 176 -2.50 -21.93 -14.11
N VAL A 177 -1.82 -20.78 -14.05
CA VAL A 177 -0.79 -20.43 -15.04
C VAL A 177 0.42 -21.39 -14.93
N MET A 178 0.88 -21.64 -13.72
CA MET A 178 2.00 -22.56 -13.47
C MET A 178 1.66 -24.01 -13.86
N ASP A 179 0.43 -24.43 -13.56
CA ASP A 179 -0.05 -25.78 -13.92
C ASP A 179 -0.14 -25.97 -15.45
N ALA A 180 -0.66 -24.96 -16.16
CA ALA A 180 -0.77 -24.99 -17.61
C ALA A 180 0.60 -25.10 -18.33
N PHE A 181 1.67 -24.58 -17.71
CA PHE A 181 3.03 -24.67 -18.24
C PHE A 181 3.86 -25.80 -17.59
N GLY A 182 3.27 -26.63 -16.74
CA GLY A 182 3.97 -27.73 -16.06
C GLY A 182 5.16 -27.27 -15.19
N MET A 183 5.08 -26.08 -14.61
CA MET A 183 6.18 -25.49 -13.83
C MET A 183 6.30 -26.16 -12.46
N GLU A 184 7.50 -26.59 -12.10
CA GLU A 184 7.83 -27.00 -10.74
C GLU A 184 7.80 -25.78 -9.79
N ARG A 185 7.49 -26.05 -8.51
CA ARG A 185 7.32 -24.98 -7.51
C ARG A 185 8.23 -25.19 -6.32
N THR A 186 8.71 -24.08 -5.79
CA THR A 186 9.35 -24.04 -4.49
C THR A 186 8.33 -24.34 -3.37
N PRO A 187 8.77 -24.68 -2.13
CA PRO A 187 7.87 -24.80 -0.99
C PRO A 187 7.04 -23.55 -0.69
N ARG A 188 7.44 -22.38 -1.20
CA ARG A 188 6.73 -21.10 -1.09
C ARG A 188 5.72 -20.87 -2.23
N GLY A 189 5.53 -21.84 -3.14
CA GLY A 189 4.63 -21.71 -4.28
C GLY A 189 5.14 -20.85 -5.42
N LEU A 190 6.42 -20.49 -5.44
CA LEU A 190 7.05 -19.73 -6.52
C LEU A 190 7.58 -20.69 -7.59
N PRO A 191 7.66 -20.27 -8.88
CA PRO A 191 8.29 -21.08 -9.92
C PRO A 191 9.71 -21.48 -9.52
N LEU A 192 10.05 -22.75 -9.71
CA LEU A 192 11.42 -23.23 -9.55
C LEU A 192 12.18 -22.89 -10.83
N MET A 193 13.23 -22.09 -10.70
CA MET A 193 14.11 -21.79 -11.82
C MET A 193 15.23 -22.85 -11.87
N ALA A 194 15.46 -23.45 -13.06
CA ALA A 194 16.65 -24.25 -13.27
C ALA A 194 17.88 -23.33 -13.17
N THR A 195 18.80 -23.64 -12.28
CA THR A 195 20.14 -23.04 -12.29
C THR A 195 20.92 -23.77 -13.39
N THR A 196 21.17 -23.11 -14.51
CA THR A 196 22.15 -23.55 -15.51
C THR A 196 23.57 -23.31 -15.00
#